data_d71249deebf84cfab97f14abd5b15f54
#
_entry.id   d71249deebf84cfab97f14abd5b15f54
#
_cell.length_a   1.000
_cell.length_b   1.000
_cell.length_c   1.000
_cell.angle_alpha   90.00
_cell.angle_beta   90.00
_cell.angle_gamma   90.00
#
_symmetry.space_group_name_H-M   'P 1'
#
loop_
_entity.id
_entity.type
_entity.pdbx_description
1 polymer ?
#
loop_
_entity_poly.entity_id
_entity_poly.type
_entity_poly.pdbx_seq_one_letter_code
_entity_poly.pdbx_strand_id
1 'polypeptide(L)'
;MADISQIKLPDNVTYDIKDSVARTNIPYLTCATAGGTAAKTTTLVRGKFTADDLVAGAQVLVKFTNANTVANPTLSVNGTTAKSIKRYGTTAPSTSATSSWNANEVVLLVYDGTYWMMEGWLNTT
;
A
#
# COMPACT_ATOMS: atom_id res chain seq x y z
N MET A 1 -3.60 -30.19 -13.69
CA MET A 1 -4.02 -29.18 -12.71
C MET A 1 -2.86 -28.26 -12.44
N ALA A 2 -3.00 -27.03 -12.86
CA ALA A 2 -1.93 -26.06 -12.71
C ALA A 2 -1.84 -25.54 -11.27
N ASP A 3 -2.98 -25.32 -10.65
CA ASP A 3 -3.07 -24.81 -9.30
C ASP A 3 -3.85 -25.74 -8.41
N ILE A 4 -3.40 -25.85 -7.18
CA ILE A 4 -4.19 -26.48 -6.13
C ILE A 4 -4.74 -25.34 -5.29
N SER A 5 -5.99 -24.99 -5.51
CA SER A 5 -6.67 -23.95 -4.72
C SER A 5 -7.44 -24.52 -3.55
N GLN A 6 -7.65 -25.85 -3.54
CA GLN A 6 -8.42 -26.52 -2.48
C GLN A 6 -7.82 -27.87 -2.17
N ILE A 7 -7.93 -28.28 -0.91
CA ILE A 7 -7.57 -29.60 -0.43
C ILE A 7 -8.81 -30.19 0.24
N LYS A 8 -9.19 -31.41 -0.19
CA LYS A 8 -10.28 -32.15 0.43
C LYS A 8 -9.70 -33.20 1.35
N LEU A 9 -9.99 -33.07 2.63
CA LEU A 9 -9.50 -34.01 3.64
C LEU A 9 -10.45 -35.20 3.83
N PRO A 10 -10.03 -36.23 4.57
CA PRO A 10 -10.87 -37.42 4.80
C PRO A 10 -12.21 -37.11 5.48
N ASP A 11 -12.33 -36.00 6.17
CA ASP A 11 -13.59 -35.57 6.78
C ASP A 11 -14.57 -35.00 5.78
N ASN A 12 -14.21 -34.98 4.50
CA ASN A 12 -15.02 -34.49 3.40
C ASN A 12 -15.20 -32.96 3.39
N VAL A 13 -14.43 -32.24 4.19
CA VAL A 13 -14.43 -30.77 4.21
C VAL A 13 -13.36 -30.28 3.23
N THR A 14 -13.70 -29.26 2.48
CA THR A 14 -12.78 -28.63 1.52
C THR A 14 -12.15 -27.40 2.15
N TYR A 15 -10.83 -27.30 2.06
CA TYR A 15 -10.08 -26.15 2.58
C TYR A 15 -9.39 -25.44 1.44
N ASP A 16 -9.50 -24.12 1.42
CA ASP A 16 -8.84 -23.30 0.41
C ASP A 16 -7.37 -23.12 0.75
N ILE A 17 -6.53 -23.19 -0.28
CA ILE A 17 -5.13 -22.78 -0.18
C ILE A 17 -5.07 -21.31 -0.53
N LYS A 18 -4.75 -20.47 0.45
CA LYS A 18 -4.82 -19.00 0.28
C LYS A 18 -3.52 -18.35 -0.15
N ASP A 19 -2.44 -19.09 -0.24
CA ASP A 19 -1.10 -18.54 -0.46
C ASP A 19 -1.01 -17.69 -1.72
N SER A 20 -1.39 -18.25 -2.87
CA SER A 20 -1.34 -17.52 -4.13
C SER A 20 -2.38 -16.39 -4.15
N VAL A 21 -3.54 -16.61 -3.53
CA VAL A 21 -4.60 -15.60 -3.44
C VAL A 21 -4.11 -14.41 -2.61
N ALA A 22 -3.43 -14.66 -1.49
CA ALA A 22 -2.91 -13.59 -0.65
C ALA A 22 -1.90 -12.72 -1.42
N ARG A 23 -1.03 -13.33 -2.21
CA ARG A 23 -0.04 -12.59 -3.00
C ARG A 23 -0.66 -11.77 -4.11
N THR A 24 -1.77 -12.24 -4.70
CA THR A 24 -2.45 -11.51 -5.77
C THR A 24 -3.45 -10.49 -5.25
N ASN A 25 -3.70 -10.50 -3.94
CA ASN A 25 -4.70 -9.63 -3.32
C ASN A 25 -4.11 -8.42 -2.61
N ILE A 26 -2.85 -8.09 -2.87
CA ILE A 26 -2.32 -6.80 -2.43
C ILE A 26 -3.13 -5.72 -3.17
N PRO A 27 -3.83 -4.85 -2.44
CA PRO A 27 -4.65 -3.82 -3.08
C PRO A 27 -3.80 -2.89 -3.91
N TYR A 28 -4.29 -2.54 -5.08
CA TYR A 28 -3.66 -1.55 -5.94
C TYR A 28 -4.54 -0.32 -6.03
N LEU A 29 -3.95 0.84 -5.70
CA LEU A 29 -4.66 2.10 -5.62
C LEU A 29 -3.93 3.16 -6.44
N THR A 30 -4.66 4.19 -6.83
CA THR A 30 -4.09 5.37 -7.48
C THR A 30 -4.26 6.57 -6.57
N CYS A 31 -3.20 7.35 -6.41
CA CYS A 31 -3.22 8.62 -5.70
C CYS A 31 -3.00 9.75 -6.70
N ALA A 32 -4.05 10.50 -6.98
CA ALA A 32 -4.00 11.64 -7.88
C ALA A 32 -3.88 12.97 -7.14
N THR A 33 -3.65 12.94 -5.84
CA THR A 33 -3.51 14.13 -5.02
C THR A 33 -2.31 14.97 -5.49
N ALA A 34 -2.49 16.27 -5.58
CA ALA A 34 -1.42 17.18 -5.98
C ALA A 34 -0.20 17.04 -5.08
N GLY A 35 1.00 17.20 -5.64
CA GLY A 35 2.25 17.02 -4.91
C GLY A 35 2.37 17.89 -3.67
N GLY A 36 1.84 19.11 -3.71
CA GLY A 36 1.89 20.05 -2.60
C GLY A 36 0.81 19.88 -1.54
N THR A 37 -0.07 18.89 -1.69
CA THR A 37 -1.13 18.62 -0.71
C THR A 37 -0.68 17.48 0.21
N ALA A 38 -0.61 17.76 1.52
CA ALA A 38 -0.11 16.77 2.49
C ALA A 38 -1.08 15.59 2.66
N ALA A 39 -2.38 15.84 2.69
CA ALA A 39 -3.40 14.81 2.87
C ALA A 39 -3.62 14.06 1.54
N LYS A 40 -2.84 13.00 1.33
CA LYS A 40 -2.97 12.17 0.13
C LYS A 40 -4.16 11.24 0.27
N THR A 41 -4.99 11.19 -0.78
CA THR A 41 -6.13 10.28 -0.83
C THR A 41 -5.98 9.34 -2.01
N THR A 42 -6.57 8.15 -1.93
CA THR A 42 -6.41 7.12 -2.94
C THR A 42 -7.75 6.62 -3.45
N THR A 43 -7.72 6.05 -4.65
CA THR A 43 -8.86 5.37 -5.26
C THR A 43 -8.46 3.93 -5.53
N LEU A 44 -9.28 2.99 -5.07
CA LEU A 44 -9.03 1.57 -5.26
C LEU A 44 -9.19 1.19 -6.74
N VAL A 45 -8.18 0.53 -7.29
CA VAL A 45 -8.19 0.03 -8.67
C VAL A 45 -8.45 -1.47 -8.68
N ARG A 46 -7.81 -2.21 -7.77
CA ARG A 46 -7.94 -3.66 -7.68
C ARG A 46 -7.79 -4.10 -6.24
N GLY A 47 -8.49 -5.18 -5.90
CA GLY A 47 -8.42 -5.75 -4.56
C GLY A 47 -9.46 -5.13 -3.64
N LYS A 48 -9.18 -5.20 -2.35
CA LYS A 48 -10.10 -4.75 -1.30
C LYS A 48 -9.29 -4.15 -0.16
N PHE A 49 -9.75 -3.04 0.38
CA PHE A 49 -9.18 -2.46 1.59
C PHE A 49 -10.28 -1.72 2.34
N THR A 50 -10.53 -2.13 3.57
CA THR A 50 -11.52 -1.51 4.45
C THR A 50 -10.84 -1.09 5.76
N ALA A 51 -11.60 -0.46 6.66
CA ALA A 51 -11.08 -0.05 7.96
C ALA A 51 -10.53 -1.23 8.77
N ASP A 52 -11.11 -2.43 8.60
CA ASP A 52 -10.65 -3.63 9.30
C ASP A 52 -9.28 -4.11 8.80
N ASP A 53 -8.88 -3.70 7.60
CA ASP A 53 -7.60 -4.08 7.01
C ASP A 53 -6.46 -3.17 7.46
N LEU A 54 -6.77 -2.04 8.11
CA LEU A 54 -5.77 -1.09 8.60
C LEU A 54 -5.17 -1.59 9.91
N VAL A 55 -4.34 -2.61 9.81
CA VAL A 55 -3.67 -3.28 10.93
C VAL A 55 -2.21 -3.48 10.60
N ALA A 56 -1.37 -3.65 11.61
CA ALA A 56 0.07 -3.85 11.40
C ALA A 56 0.31 -5.02 10.44
N GLY A 57 1.16 -4.79 9.46
CA GLY A 57 1.47 -5.77 8.40
C GLY A 57 0.64 -5.61 7.13
N ALA A 58 -0.36 -4.75 7.12
CA ALA A 58 -1.14 -4.49 5.92
C ALA A 58 -0.23 -3.93 4.81
N GLN A 59 -0.45 -4.37 3.58
CA GLN A 59 0.34 -3.97 2.42
C GLN A 59 -0.56 -3.40 1.34
N VAL A 60 -0.12 -2.32 0.70
CA VAL A 60 -0.81 -1.74 -0.45
C VAL A 60 0.22 -1.29 -1.49
N LEU A 61 -0.19 -1.31 -2.76
CA LEU A 61 0.55 -0.70 -3.85
C LEU A 61 -0.17 0.57 -4.25
N VAL A 62 0.53 1.69 -4.23
CA VAL A 62 -0.06 2.98 -4.60
C VAL A 62 0.74 3.60 -5.74
N LYS A 63 0.05 3.90 -6.84
CA LYS A 63 0.62 4.69 -7.92
C LYS A 63 0.37 6.16 -7.63
N PHE A 64 1.42 6.90 -7.36
CA PHE A 64 1.35 8.34 -7.16
C PHE A 64 1.49 9.02 -8.51
N THR A 65 0.44 9.66 -9.00
CA THR A 65 0.49 10.33 -10.30
C THR A 65 1.28 11.64 -10.24
N ASN A 66 1.48 12.18 -9.04
CA ASN A 66 2.24 13.41 -8.84
C ASN A 66 3.37 13.19 -7.85
N ALA A 67 4.56 13.69 -8.18
CA ALA A 67 5.70 13.65 -7.26
C ALA A 67 5.37 14.42 -5.97
N ASN A 68 5.90 13.96 -4.85
CA ASN A 68 5.67 14.64 -3.58
C ASN A 68 6.53 15.90 -3.48
N THR A 69 5.89 17.02 -3.12
CA THR A 69 6.57 18.29 -2.89
C THR A 69 6.21 18.89 -1.54
N VAL A 70 5.60 18.12 -0.66
CA VAL A 70 5.12 18.62 0.63
C VAL A 70 5.77 17.85 1.78
N ALA A 71 6.00 18.53 2.90
CA ALA A 71 6.51 17.91 4.11
C ALA A 71 5.41 17.10 4.80
N ASN A 72 5.83 16.01 5.44
CA ASN A 72 4.97 15.19 6.30
C ASN A 72 3.65 14.76 5.64
N PRO A 73 3.69 14.10 4.47
CA PRO A 73 2.46 13.66 3.83
C PRO A 73 1.78 12.57 4.65
N THR A 74 0.45 12.54 4.58
CA THR A 74 -0.37 11.48 5.13
C THR A 74 -1.08 10.73 4.02
N LEU A 75 -1.52 9.52 4.30
CA LEU A 75 -2.20 8.68 3.30
C LEU A 75 -3.48 8.11 3.88
N SER A 76 -4.58 8.35 3.18
CA SER A 76 -5.84 7.69 3.44
C SER A 76 -6.04 6.62 2.36
N VAL A 77 -5.95 5.36 2.74
CA VAL A 77 -6.10 4.25 1.81
C VAL A 77 -7.56 3.89 1.69
N ASN A 78 -8.12 4.10 0.52
CA ASN A 78 -9.54 3.80 0.21
C ASN A 78 -10.52 4.34 1.25
N GLY A 79 -10.30 5.58 1.68
CA GLY A 79 -11.18 6.25 2.65
C GLY A 79 -10.97 5.86 4.10
N THR A 80 -9.95 5.05 4.40
CA THR A 80 -9.62 4.74 5.80
C THR A 80 -8.93 5.92 6.48
N THR A 81 -8.75 5.82 7.80
CA THR A 81 -8.10 6.88 8.57
C THR A 81 -6.74 7.22 7.99
N ALA A 82 -6.47 8.50 7.78
CA ALA A 82 -5.18 8.95 7.27
C ALA A 82 -4.08 8.69 8.29
N LYS A 83 -2.96 8.13 7.81
CA LYS A 83 -1.77 7.86 8.61
C LYS A 83 -0.57 8.46 7.90
N SER A 84 0.42 8.91 8.67
CA SER A 84 1.62 9.50 8.10
C SER A 84 2.40 8.48 7.26
N ILE A 85 3.00 8.96 6.18
CA ILE A 85 3.92 8.16 5.36
C ILE A 85 5.33 8.40 5.89
N LYS A 86 6.10 7.31 6.05
CA LYS A 86 7.49 7.39 6.51
C LYS A 86 8.39 6.59 5.57
N ARG A 87 9.64 7.01 5.44
CA ARG A 87 10.66 6.29 4.69
C ARG A 87 11.20 5.13 5.51
N TYR A 88 11.55 5.42 6.75
CA TYR A 88 12.00 4.46 7.75
C TYR A 88 11.81 5.10 9.13
N GLY A 89 11.54 4.28 10.12
CA GLY A 89 11.32 4.77 11.48
C GLY A 89 10.30 5.91 11.53
N THR A 90 10.73 7.08 11.97
CA THR A 90 9.88 8.28 12.02
C THR A 90 10.28 9.33 10.99
N THR A 91 11.16 8.99 10.05
CA THR A 91 11.65 9.91 9.03
C THR A 91 10.65 10.02 7.88
N ALA A 92 10.11 11.21 7.68
CA ALA A 92 9.17 11.48 6.59
C ALA A 92 9.90 11.48 5.23
N PRO A 93 9.18 11.19 4.12
CA PRO A 93 9.74 11.40 2.80
C PRO A 93 10.09 12.87 2.60
N SER A 94 11.09 13.13 1.77
CA SER A 94 11.49 14.51 1.50
C SER A 94 10.48 15.20 0.59
N THR A 95 10.68 16.50 0.45
CA THR A 95 9.87 17.31 -0.47
C THR A 95 10.38 17.24 -1.91
N SER A 96 11.37 16.42 -2.16
CA SER A 96 11.92 16.20 -3.49
C SER A 96 11.88 14.73 -3.84
N ALA A 97 11.98 14.44 -5.13
CA ALA A 97 11.94 13.07 -5.63
C ALA A 97 13.12 12.20 -5.17
N THR A 98 14.19 12.81 -4.67
CA THR A 98 15.37 12.06 -4.20
C THR A 98 15.08 11.15 -3.02
N SER A 99 14.15 11.52 -2.17
CA SER A 99 13.82 10.76 -0.96
C SER A 99 12.33 10.62 -0.80
N SER A 100 11.64 10.59 -1.92
CA SER A 100 10.20 10.44 -1.98
C SER A 100 9.87 9.67 -3.26
N TRP A 101 8.76 9.96 -3.89
CA TRP A 101 8.38 9.30 -5.14
C TRP A 101 8.32 10.30 -6.29
N ASN A 102 8.58 9.77 -7.49
CA ASN A 102 8.41 10.52 -8.73
C ASN A 102 6.96 10.43 -9.22
N ALA A 103 6.61 11.32 -10.15
CA ALA A 103 5.32 11.22 -10.82
C ALA A 103 5.19 9.85 -11.50
N ASN A 104 4.03 9.24 -11.35
CA ASN A 104 3.67 7.92 -11.91
C ASN A 104 4.47 6.75 -11.33
N GLU A 105 5.06 6.92 -10.16
CA GLU A 105 5.79 5.84 -9.49
C GLU A 105 4.84 5.00 -8.65
N VAL A 106 5.02 3.68 -8.69
CA VAL A 106 4.26 2.75 -7.85
C VAL A 106 5.11 2.40 -6.64
N VAL A 107 4.56 2.63 -5.46
CA VAL A 107 5.27 2.42 -4.19
C VAL A 107 4.56 1.33 -3.40
N LEU A 108 5.32 0.36 -2.90
CA LEU A 108 4.82 -0.60 -1.92
C LEU A 108 4.88 0.04 -0.54
N LEU A 109 3.75 0.05 0.13
CA LEU A 109 3.62 0.61 1.48
C LEU A 109 3.17 -0.48 2.43
N VAL A 110 3.83 -0.57 3.58
CA VAL A 110 3.48 -1.51 4.64
C VAL A 110 3.10 -0.72 5.88
N TYR A 111 1.94 -1.01 6.44
CA TYR A 111 1.49 -0.36 7.67
C TYR A 111 2.12 -1.06 8.87
N ASP A 112 2.83 -0.29 9.70
CA ASP A 112 3.51 -0.85 10.88
C ASP A 112 2.67 -0.82 12.15
N GLY A 113 1.41 -0.41 12.03
CA GLY A 113 0.50 -0.20 13.15
C GLY A 113 0.34 1.27 13.52
N THR A 114 1.21 2.14 13.00
CA THR A 114 1.19 3.59 13.25
C THR A 114 1.36 4.38 11.96
N TYR A 115 2.28 3.96 11.10
CA TYR A 115 2.65 4.68 9.88
C TYR A 115 2.62 3.78 8.65
N TRP A 116 2.40 4.40 7.50
CA TRP A 116 2.60 3.75 6.21
C TRP A 116 4.08 3.86 5.84
N MET A 117 4.79 2.74 5.87
CA MET A 117 6.23 2.67 5.59
C MET A 117 6.48 2.42 4.11
N MET A 118 7.32 3.24 3.50
CA MET A 118 7.71 3.07 2.09
C MET A 118 8.72 1.92 1.99
N GLU A 119 8.29 0.78 1.43
CA GLU A 119 9.14 -0.40 1.31
C GLU A 119 9.68 -0.58 -0.10
N GLY A 120 8.87 -0.58 -1.12
CA GLY A 120 9.31 -0.80 -2.49
C GLY A 120 9.86 0.43 -3.19
N TRP A 121 10.33 1.40 -2.45
CA TRP A 121 10.81 2.66 -2.97
C TRP A 121 12.23 2.51 -3.54
N LEU A 122 12.38 2.92 -4.80
CA LEU A 122 13.64 2.73 -5.54
C LEU A 122 14.30 4.02 -5.97
N ASN A 123 13.82 5.16 -5.54
CA ASN A 123 14.40 6.44 -5.88
C ASN A 123 15.65 6.68 -5.03
N THR A 124 16.81 6.44 -5.61
CA THR A 124 18.09 6.48 -4.90
C THR A 124 18.93 7.70 -5.19
N THR A 125 18.47 8.57 -6.04
CA THR A 125 19.27 9.76 -6.41
C THR A 125 18.97 10.98 -5.59
#